data_53d968108bdef06682d8dcc051332ffe
#
_entry.id   53d968108bdef06682d8dcc051332ffe
#
_cell.length_a   1.000
_cell.length_b   1.000
_cell.length_c   1.000
_cell.angle_alpha   90.00
_cell.angle_beta   90.00
_cell.angle_gamma   90.00
#
_symmetry.space_group_name_H-M   'P 1'
#
loop_
_entity.id
_entity.type
_entity.pdbx_description
1 polymer ?
#
loop_
_entity_poly.entity_id
_entity_poly.type
_entity_poly.pdbx_seq_one_letter_code
_entity_poly.pdbx_strand_id
1 'polypeptide(L)'
;MILLDGTIVNIAIPDVLTSFQTGFSQVEWVMNAYLLAFAVLLITTGRFGDLYGRKLFFILGGLFFTLASLACGLAPTIGWLIGFRALQGLGGAMMMPNTLSIIANVFMPEERGKAMGFWGAVSGVSLALGPSLGGVLVDTASWRWIFIINVPIGILLIVLAFHFVPESTDPLSVKQIDYPGVAVLTIALFALSFALIEGQKYGWASSLILGLFTVAVVGLVLFILIQRRQVQPLMDLSLFRNRTFSVTNAVAALLMFGMMGVFFLLPVFLQAILGYSAIKAGLVMTPLAAIVIVASPLSGILSDRIGQRWLMFGGMLIAALGFYLTRRVMVMDGSWQSMVVPFVISGFGIGMVTPPSTSAVMGSVVPEKAGQASGVISSVRQIGSLLGIAVMGAVLQNRAVSYLRTGIGDKLDAAPFVLPPGAKEEILDAVASSAVNMGEMRAGGGIGASLPEGVAGSLSQMPASVAGQVADFFRDLFSMDFIMGEFAHAMRTTYLFSVIIMVVGALLATAVSARVKRTRGSGP
;
A
#
# COMPACT_ATOMS: atom_id res chain seq x y z
N MET A 1 9.87 2.40 13.48
CA MET A 1 9.93 3.59 12.60
C MET A 1 9.45 3.28 11.18
N ILE A 2 10.15 2.52 10.33
CA ILE A 2 9.76 2.22 8.94
C ILE A 2 8.35 1.61 8.83
N LEU A 3 8.04 0.59 9.63
CA LEU A 3 6.74 -0.10 9.60
C LEU A 3 5.60 0.75 10.19
N LEU A 4 5.90 1.54 11.21
CA LEU A 4 4.97 2.50 11.77
C LEU A 4 4.60 3.55 10.73
N ASP A 5 5.60 4.15 10.07
CA ASP A 5 5.43 5.14 9.01
C ASP A 5 4.58 4.61 7.86
N GLY A 6 4.82 3.36 7.44
CA GLY A 6 4.06 2.73 6.36
C GLY A 6 2.57 2.54 6.65
N THR A 7 2.13 2.59 7.91
CA THR A 7 0.73 2.40 8.30
C THR A 7 0.07 3.67 8.85
N ILE A 8 0.85 4.51 9.55
CA ILE A 8 0.34 5.75 10.17
C ILE A 8 -0.14 6.76 9.11
N VAL A 9 0.52 6.80 7.94
CA VAL A 9 0.17 7.73 6.85
C VAL A 9 -1.22 7.44 6.28
N ASN A 10 -1.66 6.17 6.27
CA ASN A 10 -2.98 5.81 5.73
C ASN A 10 -4.13 6.54 6.44
N ILE A 11 -4.03 6.75 7.76
CA ILE A 11 -5.09 7.41 8.53
C ILE A 11 -5.17 8.91 8.23
N ALA A 12 -4.07 9.51 7.77
CA ALA A 12 -3.99 10.93 7.44
C ALA A 12 -4.44 11.27 6.00
N ILE A 13 -4.75 10.24 5.17
CA ILE A 13 -5.13 10.44 3.77
C ILE A 13 -6.25 11.49 3.60
N PRO A 14 -7.39 11.42 4.33
CA PRO A 14 -8.47 12.40 4.16
C PRO A 14 -8.05 13.82 4.54
N ASP A 15 -7.22 13.98 5.57
CA ASP A 15 -6.74 15.29 6.01
C ASP A 15 -5.71 15.89 5.05
N VAL A 16 -4.88 15.06 4.43
CA VAL A 16 -3.95 15.48 3.36
C VAL A 16 -4.72 15.94 2.13
N LEU A 17 -5.77 15.20 1.71
CA LEU A 17 -6.65 15.57 0.60
C LEU A 17 -7.26 16.95 0.83
N THR A 18 -7.83 17.18 2.02
CA THR A 18 -8.49 18.45 2.37
C THR A 18 -7.49 19.60 2.56
N SER A 19 -6.36 19.34 3.23
CA SER A 19 -5.34 20.35 3.53
C SER A 19 -4.67 20.93 2.29
N PHE A 20 -4.43 20.10 1.28
CA PHE A 20 -3.82 20.54 0.01
C PHE A 20 -4.85 20.77 -1.10
N GLN A 21 -6.14 20.54 -0.85
CA GLN A 21 -7.22 20.65 -1.86
C GLN A 21 -6.85 19.88 -3.14
N THR A 22 -6.45 18.62 -2.95
CA THR A 22 -5.83 17.82 -4.01
C THR A 22 -6.67 16.59 -4.36
N GLY A 23 -6.42 16.02 -5.54
CA GLY A 23 -7.09 14.80 -5.99
C GLY A 23 -6.49 13.52 -5.39
N PHE A 24 -7.24 12.43 -5.54
CA PHE A 24 -6.89 11.13 -4.98
C PHE A 24 -5.57 10.57 -5.54
N SER A 25 -5.29 10.82 -6.83
CA SER A 25 -4.04 10.37 -7.48
C SER A 25 -2.78 10.97 -6.84
N GLN A 26 -2.82 12.23 -6.40
CA GLN A 26 -1.67 12.83 -5.72
C GLN A 26 -1.41 12.20 -4.35
N VAL A 27 -2.45 11.80 -3.62
CA VAL A 27 -2.27 11.09 -2.35
C VAL A 27 -1.79 9.65 -2.57
N GLU A 28 -2.22 9.00 -3.63
CA GLU A 28 -1.63 7.74 -4.07
C GLU A 28 -0.12 7.88 -4.32
N TRP A 29 0.30 9.00 -4.92
CA TRP A 29 1.72 9.30 -5.11
C TRP A 29 2.48 9.51 -3.80
N VAL A 30 1.87 10.11 -2.77
CA VAL A 30 2.49 10.21 -1.43
C VAL A 30 2.85 8.83 -0.88
N MET A 31 1.99 7.83 -1.10
CA MET A 31 2.27 6.44 -0.69
C MET A 31 3.26 5.75 -1.63
N ASN A 32 3.01 5.84 -2.93
CA ASN A 32 3.76 5.08 -3.93
C ASN A 32 5.17 5.60 -4.17
N ALA A 33 5.44 6.90 -4.02
CA ALA A 33 6.80 7.44 -4.10
C ALA A 33 7.74 6.84 -3.04
N TYR A 34 7.23 6.70 -1.81
CA TYR A 34 7.95 6.01 -0.73
C TYR A 34 8.19 4.53 -1.05
N LEU A 35 7.13 3.80 -1.42
CA LEU A 35 7.19 2.37 -1.70
C LEU A 35 8.08 2.06 -2.91
N LEU A 36 8.02 2.89 -3.96
CA LEU A 36 8.84 2.75 -5.16
C LEU A 36 10.33 2.90 -4.84
N ALA A 37 10.70 4.02 -4.19
CA ALA A 37 12.09 4.26 -3.79
C ALA A 37 12.59 3.15 -2.85
N PHE A 38 11.77 2.75 -1.89
CA PHE A 38 12.08 1.67 -0.95
C PHE A 38 12.29 0.33 -1.67
N ALA A 39 11.35 -0.07 -2.55
CA ALA A 39 11.39 -1.38 -3.22
C ALA A 39 12.61 -1.55 -4.13
N VAL A 40 12.92 -0.52 -4.93
CA VAL A 40 13.99 -0.58 -5.91
C VAL A 40 15.37 -0.51 -5.25
N LEU A 41 15.52 0.32 -4.22
CA LEU A 41 16.81 0.56 -3.59
C LEU A 41 17.17 -0.44 -2.47
N LEU A 42 16.20 -1.22 -1.99
CA LEU A 42 16.37 -2.12 -0.86
C LEU A 42 17.58 -3.08 -1.02
N ILE A 43 17.66 -3.76 -2.15
CA ILE A 43 18.73 -4.75 -2.41
C ILE A 43 20.07 -4.04 -2.57
N THR A 44 20.08 -2.95 -3.33
CA THR A 44 21.30 -2.17 -3.62
C THR A 44 21.89 -1.59 -2.35
N THR A 45 21.07 -0.99 -1.49
CA THR A 45 21.53 -0.37 -0.23
C THR A 45 21.95 -1.40 0.80
N GLY A 46 21.33 -2.58 0.81
CA GLY A 46 21.80 -3.72 1.60
C GLY A 46 23.23 -4.13 1.19
N ARG A 47 23.48 -4.20 -0.10
CA ARG A 47 24.82 -4.50 -0.63
C ARG A 47 25.85 -3.40 -0.32
N PHE A 48 25.46 -2.15 -0.37
CA PHE A 48 26.32 -1.05 0.09
C PHE A 48 26.69 -1.21 1.57
N GLY A 49 25.73 -1.61 2.43
CA GLY A 49 26.02 -1.91 3.83
C GLY A 49 27.04 -3.04 4.01
N ASP A 50 26.93 -4.11 3.24
CA ASP A 50 27.89 -5.22 3.28
C ASP A 50 29.30 -4.78 2.84
N LEU A 51 29.41 -3.87 1.84
CA LEU A 51 30.70 -3.38 1.30
C LEU A 51 31.35 -2.30 2.16
N TYR A 52 30.59 -1.32 2.61
CA TYR A 52 31.12 -0.08 3.20
C TYR A 52 30.85 0.04 4.70
N GLY A 53 30.05 -0.87 5.27
CA GLY A 53 29.73 -0.92 6.70
C GLY A 53 28.25 -0.91 6.96
N ARG A 54 27.78 -1.94 7.66
CA ARG A 54 26.36 -2.14 7.99
C ARG A 54 25.87 -1.10 8.99
N LYS A 55 26.68 -0.79 10.02
CA LYS A 55 26.38 0.29 10.99
C LYS A 55 26.33 1.64 10.28
N LEU A 56 27.32 1.94 9.43
CA LEU A 56 27.37 3.20 8.70
C LEU A 56 26.12 3.40 7.87
N PHE A 57 25.72 2.41 7.06
CA PHE A 57 24.54 2.50 6.20
C PHE A 57 23.23 2.50 7.00
N PHE A 58 23.17 1.83 8.14
CA PHE A 58 22.03 1.91 9.05
C PHE A 58 21.89 3.32 9.63
N ILE A 59 22.97 3.95 10.11
CA ILE A 59 22.96 5.32 10.66
C ILE A 59 22.64 6.35 9.57
N LEU A 60 23.26 6.25 8.40
CA LEU A 60 22.95 7.14 7.27
C LEU A 60 21.48 6.99 6.85
N GLY A 61 20.97 5.77 6.75
CA GLY A 61 19.57 5.51 6.46
C GLY A 61 18.64 6.13 7.50
N GLY A 62 18.98 6.01 8.79
CA GLY A 62 18.27 6.66 9.89
C GLY A 62 18.28 8.18 9.78
N LEU A 63 19.43 8.77 9.43
CA LEU A 63 19.57 10.21 9.20
C LEU A 63 18.74 10.69 8.00
N PHE A 64 18.85 10.03 6.84
CA PHE A 64 18.06 10.35 5.66
C PHE A 64 16.55 10.22 5.94
N PHE A 65 16.14 9.13 6.59
CA PHE A 65 14.74 8.92 6.95
C PHE A 65 14.22 10.02 7.88
N THR A 66 15.00 10.39 8.91
CA THR A 66 14.62 11.39 9.90
C THR A 66 14.51 12.78 9.29
N LEU A 67 15.50 13.19 8.48
CA LEU A 67 15.49 14.48 7.80
C LEU A 67 14.36 14.57 6.76
N ALA A 68 14.17 13.52 5.98
CA ALA A 68 13.08 13.44 5.01
C ALA A 68 11.71 13.44 5.72
N SER A 69 11.59 12.78 6.87
CA SER A 69 10.37 12.79 7.67
C SER A 69 10.06 14.19 8.21
N LEU A 70 11.06 14.91 8.72
CA LEU A 70 10.91 16.31 9.12
C LEU A 70 10.45 17.16 7.92
N ALA A 71 11.09 17.00 6.76
CA ALA A 71 10.74 17.71 5.54
C ALA A 71 9.30 17.39 5.08
N CYS A 72 8.83 16.13 5.20
CA CYS A 72 7.44 15.76 4.96
C CYS A 72 6.47 16.53 5.87
N GLY A 73 6.78 16.60 7.16
CA GLY A 73 5.96 17.36 8.14
C GLY A 73 5.91 18.86 7.85
N LEU A 74 6.94 19.42 7.22
CA LEU A 74 7.05 20.84 6.85
C LEU A 74 6.68 21.12 5.40
N ALA A 75 6.23 20.13 4.62
CA ALA A 75 5.96 20.26 3.20
C ALA A 75 4.92 21.37 2.91
N PRO A 76 5.25 22.36 2.06
CA PRO A 76 4.34 23.46 1.72
C PRO A 76 3.31 23.06 0.66
N THR A 77 3.62 22.10 -0.19
CA THR A 77 2.72 21.59 -1.24
C THR A 77 2.78 20.08 -1.32
N ILE A 78 1.76 19.47 -1.95
CA ILE A 78 1.68 18.03 -2.16
C ILE A 78 2.88 17.51 -2.99
N GLY A 79 3.37 18.27 -3.97
CA GLY A 79 4.53 17.89 -4.78
C GLY A 79 5.82 17.77 -3.95
N TRP A 80 6.05 18.69 -3.01
CA TRP A 80 7.16 18.60 -2.06
C TRP A 80 6.99 17.39 -1.14
N LEU A 81 5.77 17.14 -0.65
CA LEU A 81 5.50 15.97 0.17
C LEU A 81 5.84 14.67 -0.57
N ILE A 82 5.43 14.53 -1.84
CA ILE A 82 5.74 13.37 -2.68
C ILE A 82 7.26 13.20 -2.84
N GLY A 83 7.98 14.30 -3.15
CA GLY A 83 9.44 14.27 -3.29
C GLY A 83 10.16 13.85 -1.99
N PHE A 84 9.74 14.40 -0.85
CA PHE A 84 10.31 14.03 0.45
C PHE A 84 9.95 12.59 0.86
N ARG A 85 8.80 12.08 0.47
CA ARG A 85 8.43 10.67 0.63
C ARG A 85 9.34 9.73 -0.14
N ALA A 86 9.75 10.10 -1.36
CA ALA A 86 10.73 9.32 -2.11
C ALA A 86 12.10 9.29 -1.38
N LEU A 87 12.55 10.43 -0.85
CA LEU A 87 13.78 10.49 -0.03
C LEU A 87 13.67 9.69 1.27
N GLN A 88 12.50 9.70 1.90
CA GLN A 88 12.23 8.89 3.10
C GLN A 88 12.28 7.40 2.77
N GLY A 89 11.76 6.99 1.60
CA GLY A 89 11.85 5.62 1.07
C GLY A 89 13.29 5.16 0.87
N LEU A 90 14.19 6.03 0.38
CA LEU A 90 15.63 5.76 0.30
C LEU A 90 16.20 5.49 1.70
N GLY A 91 15.91 6.34 2.69
CA GLY A 91 16.35 6.13 4.08
C GLY A 91 15.89 4.79 4.64
N GLY A 92 14.62 4.43 4.43
CA GLY A 92 14.07 3.14 4.81
C GLY A 92 14.76 1.95 4.14
N ALA A 93 15.04 2.06 2.83
CA ALA A 93 15.77 1.06 2.06
C ALA A 93 17.20 0.84 2.59
N MET A 94 17.86 1.87 3.07
CA MET A 94 19.19 1.76 3.69
C MET A 94 19.15 1.08 5.06
N MET A 95 18.09 1.28 5.84
CA MET A 95 17.98 0.74 7.19
C MET A 95 17.57 -0.74 7.22
N MET A 96 16.55 -1.12 6.47
CA MET A 96 15.84 -2.40 6.61
C MET A 96 16.75 -3.63 6.42
N PRO A 97 17.51 -3.77 5.31
CA PRO A 97 18.38 -4.94 5.12
C PRO A 97 19.53 -4.95 6.12
N ASN A 98 20.09 -3.79 6.45
CA ASN A 98 21.18 -3.67 7.41
C ASN A 98 20.76 -4.03 8.83
N THR A 99 19.50 -3.80 9.23
CA THR A 99 18.96 -4.23 10.52
C THR A 99 19.09 -5.73 10.71
N LEU A 100 18.62 -6.51 9.73
CA LEU A 100 18.68 -7.97 9.79
C LEU A 100 20.12 -8.49 9.76
N SER A 101 20.98 -7.87 8.94
CA SER A 101 22.40 -8.21 8.85
C SER A 101 23.15 -7.90 10.15
N ILE A 102 22.86 -6.78 10.81
CA ILE A 102 23.44 -6.42 12.12
C ILE A 102 23.02 -7.46 13.18
N ILE A 103 21.73 -7.82 13.26
CA ILE A 103 21.23 -8.84 14.19
C ILE A 103 21.96 -10.18 13.97
N ALA A 104 22.08 -10.59 12.70
CA ALA A 104 22.76 -11.83 12.37
C ALA A 104 24.24 -11.84 12.71
N ASN A 105 24.89 -10.67 12.76
CA ASN A 105 26.32 -10.54 13.05
C ASN A 105 26.63 -10.35 14.55
N VAL A 106 25.76 -9.65 15.27
CA VAL A 106 25.95 -9.34 16.70
C VAL A 106 25.60 -10.52 17.61
N PHE A 107 24.53 -11.27 17.27
CA PHE A 107 24.05 -12.37 18.09
C PHE A 107 24.64 -13.73 17.67
N MET A 108 25.02 -14.56 18.64
CA MET A 108 25.46 -15.92 18.38
C MET A 108 24.34 -16.75 17.72
N PRO A 109 24.66 -17.79 16.93
CA PRO A 109 23.66 -18.60 16.22
C PRO A 109 22.49 -19.08 17.11
N GLU A 110 22.78 -19.43 18.38
CA GLU A 110 21.82 -19.91 19.36
C GLU A 110 20.86 -18.83 19.84
N GLU A 111 21.29 -17.55 19.81
CA GLU A 111 20.52 -16.39 20.27
C GLU A 111 19.78 -15.67 19.15
N ARG A 112 20.20 -15.88 17.89
CA ARG A 112 19.58 -15.21 16.70
C ARG A 112 18.08 -15.40 16.64
N GLY A 113 17.59 -16.58 17.00
CA GLY A 113 16.15 -16.88 17.03
C GLY A 113 15.39 -15.96 17.99
N LYS A 114 15.93 -15.69 19.18
CA LYS A 114 15.35 -14.79 20.18
C LYS A 114 15.39 -13.34 19.68
N ALA A 115 16.52 -12.89 19.13
CA ALA A 115 16.68 -11.53 18.60
C ALA A 115 15.74 -11.26 17.42
N MET A 116 15.61 -12.21 16.49
CA MET A 116 14.66 -12.12 15.38
C MET A 116 13.21 -12.16 15.84
N GLY A 117 12.90 -12.95 16.88
CA GLY A 117 11.58 -12.99 17.51
C GLY A 117 11.21 -11.64 18.13
N PHE A 118 12.16 -11.00 18.85
CA PHE A 118 11.97 -9.66 19.41
C PHE A 118 11.79 -8.60 18.31
N TRP A 119 12.62 -8.64 17.26
CA TRP A 119 12.46 -7.76 16.08
C TRP A 119 11.07 -7.94 15.43
N GLY A 120 10.62 -9.18 15.28
CA GLY A 120 9.28 -9.48 14.76
C GLY A 120 8.15 -8.96 15.65
N ALA A 121 8.28 -9.06 16.98
CA ALA A 121 7.32 -8.54 17.94
C ALA A 121 7.23 -7.01 17.87
N VAL A 122 8.36 -6.31 17.88
CA VAL A 122 8.42 -4.84 17.71
C VAL A 122 7.83 -4.41 16.37
N SER A 123 8.10 -5.18 15.31
CA SER A 123 7.52 -4.95 13.98
C SER A 123 5.99 -5.08 13.98
N GLY A 124 5.47 -6.11 14.63
CA GLY A 124 4.02 -6.32 14.79
C GLY A 124 3.35 -5.21 15.60
N VAL A 125 3.96 -4.81 16.73
CA VAL A 125 3.48 -3.69 17.55
C VAL A 125 3.48 -2.38 16.74
N SER A 126 4.54 -2.12 15.97
CA SER A 126 4.62 -0.91 15.12
C SER A 126 3.51 -0.87 14.08
N LEU A 127 3.21 -2.01 13.45
CA LEU A 127 2.12 -2.13 12.49
C LEU A 127 0.75 -1.88 13.13
N ALA A 128 0.54 -2.41 14.34
CA ALA A 128 -0.71 -2.29 15.08
C ALA A 128 -0.96 -0.87 15.61
N LEU A 129 0.09 -0.21 16.10
CA LEU A 129 0.00 1.14 16.66
C LEU A 129 -0.18 2.22 15.59
N GLY A 130 0.20 1.96 14.33
CA GLY A 130 0.16 2.96 13.25
C GLY A 130 -1.19 3.67 13.15
N PRO A 131 -2.29 2.98 12.89
CA PRO A 131 -3.59 3.62 12.75
C PRO A 131 -4.07 4.34 14.03
N SER A 132 -3.89 3.73 15.21
CA SER A 132 -4.34 4.33 16.48
C SER A 132 -3.54 5.57 16.84
N LEU A 133 -2.20 5.48 16.76
CA LEU A 133 -1.31 6.61 17.03
C LEU A 133 -1.49 7.72 15.99
N GLY A 134 -1.65 7.32 14.71
CA GLY A 134 -1.94 8.24 13.62
C GLY A 134 -3.23 9.01 13.86
N GLY A 135 -4.29 8.32 14.24
CA GLY A 135 -5.57 8.94 14.58
C GLY A 135 -5.44 9.99 15.69
N VAL A 136 -4.75 9.65 16.77
CA VAL A 136 -4.51 10.60 17.88
C VAL A 136 -3.74 11.83 17.39
N LEU A 137 -2.66 11.66 16.64
CA LEU A 137 -1.83 12.77 16.16
C LEU A 137 -2.59 13.67 15.17
N VAL A 138 -3.38 13.08 14.28
CA VAL A 138 -4.17 13.81 13.28
C VAL A 138 -5.23 14.65 13.95
N ASP A 139 -6.05 14.08 14.85
CA ASP A 139 -7.16 14.78 15.48
C ASP A 139 -6.70 15.80 16.56
N THR A 140 -5.62 15.51 17.32
CA THR A 140 -5.19 16.38 18.43
C THR A 140 -4.24 17.49 18.01
N ALA A 141 -3.50 17.31 16.91
CA ALA A 141 -2.50 18.26 16.48
C ALA A 141 -2.62 18.60 14.98
N SER A 142 -2.20 17.72 14.10
CA SER A 142 -2.29 17.84 12.64
C SER A 142 -1.75 16.56 11.99
N TRP A 143 -2.18 16.25 10.76
CA TRP A 143 -1.60 15.18 9.97
C TRP A 143 -0.06 15.29 9.80
N ARG A 144 0.51 16.49 9.90
CA ARG A 144 1.97 16.71 9.81
C ARG A 144 2.74 16.00 10.92
N TRP A 145 2.14 15.82 12.09
CA TRP A 145 2.77 15.18 13.25
C TRP A 145 3.02 13.70 13.06
N ILE A 146 2.31 13.02 12.13
CA ILE A 146 2.62 11.62 11.79
C ILE A 146 4.04 11.47 11.22
N PHE A 147 4.57 12.50 10.60
CA PHE A 147 5.95 12.56 10.12
C PHE A 147 6.91 13.08 11.20
N ILE A 148 6.54 14.16 11.90
CA ILE A 148 7.38 14.80 12.91
C ILE A 148 7.72 13.84 14.06
N ILE A 149 6.82 12.93 14.43
CA ILE A 149 7.05 11.91 15.49
C ILE A 149 8.26 11.02 15.19
N ASN A 150 8.60 10.82 13.92
CA ASN A 150 9.79 10.07 13.54
C ASN A 150 11.09 10.78 13.89
N VAL A 151 11.08 12.10 14.10
CA VAL A 151 12.29 12.89 14.39
C VAL A 151 12.91 12.51 15.73
N PRO A 152 12.20 12.58 16.88
CA PRO A 152 12.78 12.14 18.15
C PRO A 152 13.15 10.66 18.16
N ILE A 153 12.35 9.80 17.50
CA ILE A 153 12.64 8.37 17.37
C ILE A 153 13.92 8.15 16.56
N GLY A 154 14.09 8.89 15.45
CA GLY A 154 15.25 8.77 14.58
C GLY A 154 16.53 9.30 15.24
N ILE A 155 16.46 10.40 15.97
CA ILE A 155 17.60 10.91 16.77
C ILE A 155 18.03 9.85 17.79
N LEU A 156 17.07 9.31 18.55
CA LEU A 156 17.34 8.25 19.53
C LEU A 156 17.96 7.02 18.86
N LEU A 157 17.42 6.59 17.72
CA LEU A 157 17.95 5.46 16.94
C LEU A 157 19.41 5.69 16.54
N ILE A 158 19.72 6.88 16.00
CA ILE A 158 21.08 7.24 15.57
C ILE A 158 22.06 7.23 16.74
N VAL A 159 21.66 7.85 17.86
CA VAL A 159 22.50 7.89 19.09
C VAL A 159 22.75 6.49 19.63
N LEU A 160 21.70 5.67 19.75
CA LEU A 160 21.84 4.28 20.24
C LEU A 160 22.68 3.43 19.27
N ALA A 161 22.43 3.54 17.97
CA ALA A 161 23.20 2.80 16.97
C ALA A 161 24.69 3.21 16.98
N PHE A 162 24.96 4.50 17.13
CA PHE A 162 26.34 5.00 17.21
C PHE A 162 27.11 4.40 18.39
N HIS A 163 26.48 4.29 19.57
CA HIS A 163 27.14 3.81 20.78
C HIS A 163 27.16 2.27 20.93
N PHE A 164 26.09 1.60 20.55
CA PHE A 164 25.90 0.17 20.89
C PHE A 164 26.09 -0.79 19.72
N VAL A 165 25.99 -0.32 18.45
CA VAL A 165 26.15 -1.21 17.30
C VAL A 165 27.62 -1.24 16.86
N PRO A 166 28.28 -2.42 16.84
CA PRO A 166 29.62 -2.53 16.28
C PRO A 166 29.57 -2.42 14.77
N GLU A 167 30.64 -1.88 14.16
CA GLU A 167 30.76 -1.87 12.70
C GLU A 167 31.06 -3.29 12.19
N SER A 168 30.48 -3.61 11.06
CA SER A 168 30.69 -4.90 10.41
C SER A 168 30.55 -4.77 8.89
N THR A 169 31.45 -5.46 8.19
CA THR A 169 31.44 -5.59 6.73
C THR A 169 31.46 -7.06 6.36
N ASP A 170 31.11 -7.38 5.14
CA ASP A 170 31.28 -8.72 4.59
C ASP A 170 32.53 -8.76 3.70
N PRO A 171 33.64 -9.35 4.14
CA PRO A 171 34.89 -9.41 3.38
C PRO A 171 34.78 -10.21 2.08
N LEU A 172 33.75 -11.07 1.94
CA LEU A 172 33.47 -11.84 0.73
C LEU A 172 32.55 -11.12 -0.24
N SER A 173 32.06 -9.95 0.13
CA SER A 173 31.13 -9.18 -0.71
C SER A 173 31.84 -8.64 -1.95
N VAL A 174 31.30 -8.94 -3.12
CA VAL A 174 31.86 -8.50 -4.41
C VAL A 174 31.51 -7.03 -4.66
N LYS A 175 32.51 -6.21 -5.04
CA LYS A 175 32.39 -4.75 -5.20
C LYS A 175 31.63 -4.29 -6.45
N GLN A 176 30.89 -5.16 -7.13
CA GLN A 176 30.13 -4.80 -8.32
C GLN A 176 28.65 -4.58 -7.98
N ILE A 177 28.10 -3.48 -8.46
CA ILE A 177 26.69 -3.08 -8.30
C ILE A 177 26.05 -3.04 -9.69
N ASP A 178 24.85 -3.59 -9.76
CA ASP A 178 24.06 -3.63 -10.99
C ASP A 178 23.30 -2.31 -11.19
N TYR A 179 24.02 -1.21 -11.51
CA TYR A 179 23.38 0.07 -11.80
C TYR A 179 22.37 0.01 -12.97
N PRO A 180 22.68 -0.71 -14.09
CA PRO A 180 21.70 -0.86 -15.17
C PRO A 180 20.41 -1.55 -14.73
N GLY A 181 20.51 -2.62 -13.92
CA GLY A 181 19.33 -3.30 -13.37
C GLY A 181 18.49 -2.40 -12.47
N VAL A 182 19.13 -1.64 -11.58
CA VAL A 182 18.45 -0.66 -10.72
C VAL A 182 17.73 0.39 -11.56
N ALA A 183 18.42 1.01 -12.53
CA ALA A 183 17.85 2.07 -13.36
C ALA A 183 16.64 1.58 -14.18
N VAL A 184 16.78 0.43 -14.86
CA VAL A 184 15.72 -0.13 -15.69
C VAL A 184 14.52 -0.56 -14.86
N LEU A 185 14.73 -1.18 -13.70
CA LEU A 185 13.65 -1.56 -12.79
C LEU A 185 12.91 -0.32 -12.25
N THR A 186 13.65 0.73 -11.88
CA THR A 186 13.08 2.01 -11.42
C THR A 186 12.18 2.61 -12.49
N ILE A 187 12.68 2.73 -13.72
CA ILE A 187 11.93 3.31 -14.85
C ILE A 187 10.68 2.47 -15.14
N ALA A 188 10.81 1.14 -15.17
CA ALA A 188 9.68 0.24 -15.44
C ALA A 188 8.59 0.34 -14.38
N LEU A 189 8.95 0.30 -13.10
CA LEU A 189 7.99 0.40 -12.00
C LEU A 189 7.39 1.81 -11.89
N PHE A 190 8.18 2.86 -12.16
CA PHE A 190 7.66 4.23 -12.22
C PHE A 190 6.64 4.39 -13.34
N ALA A 191 6.98 3.94 -14.56
CA ALA A 191 6.07 4.01 -15.70
C ALA A 191 4.77 3.23 -15.45
N LEU A 192 4.87 2.02 -14.86
CA LEU A 192 3.70 1.22 -14.48
C LEU A 192 2.83 1.94 -13.43
N SER A 193 3.45 2.48 -12.39
CA SER A 193 2.73 3.20 -11.33
C SER A 193 2.06 4.45 -11.87
N PHE A 194 2.77 5.24 -12.71
CA PHE A 194 2.21 6.44 -13.33
C PHE A 194 1.00 6.09 -14.21
N ALA A 195 1.13 5.07 -15.06
CA ALA A 195 0.03 4.65 -15.92
C ALA A 195 -1.20 4.20 -15.12
N LEU A 196 -1.00 3.52 -13.99
CA LEU A 196 -2.10 3.06 -13.13
C LEU A 196 -2.76 4.22 -12.34
N ILE A 197 -1.97 5.12 -11.77
CA ILE A 197 -2.47 6.22 -10.92
C ILE A 197 -3.14 7.31 -11.77
N GLU A 198 -2.53 7.68 -12.87
CA GLU A 198 -2.96 8.80 -13.70
C GLU A 198 -3.84 8.38 -14.90
N GLY A 199 -4.05 7.06 -15.07
CA GLY A 199 -4.77 6.50 -16.21
C GLY A 199 -6.20 7.04 -16.38
N GLN A 200 -6.89 7.31 -15.27
CA GLN A 200 -8.24 7.88 -15.30
C GLN A 200 -8.22 9.34 -15.77
N LYS A 201 -7.24 10.12 -15.33
CA LYS A 201 -7.12 11.55 -15.65
C LYS A 201 -6.73 11.79 -17.11
N TYR A 202 -5.75 11.04 -17.62
CA TYR A 202 -5.25 11.19 -18.98
C TYR A 202 -6.00 10.33 -20.01
N GLY A 203 -6.88 9.45 -19.56
CA GLY A 203 -7.59 8.46 -20.37
C GLY A 203 -6.78 7.18 -20.62
N TRP A 204 -7.38 6.03 -20.30
CA TRP A 204 -6.74 4.71 -20.42
C TRP A 204 -6.25 4.37 -21.82
N ALA A 205 -6.91 4.86 -22.86
CA ALA A 205 -6.57 4.67 -24.27
C ALA A 205 -5.66 5.78 -24.86
N SER A 206 -5.22 6.74 -24.05
CA SER A 206 -4.33 7.80 -24.52
C SER A 206 -2.96 7.26 -24.92
N SER A 207 -2.32 7.90 -25.89
CA SER A 207 -0.97 7.53 -26.35
C SER A 207 0.06 7.61 -25.22
N LEU A 208 -0.11 8.54 -24.26
CA LEU A 208 0.74 8.65 -23.08
C LEU A 208 0.64 7.40 -22.20
N ILE A 209 -0.57 7.00 -21.81
CA ILE A 209 -0.80 5.87 -20.90
C ILE A 209 -0.41 4.54 -21.57
N LEU A 210 -0.77 4.34 -22.84
CA LEU A 210 -0.35 3.16 -23.60
C LEU A 210 1.18 3.12 -23.79
N GLY A 211 1.81 4.27 -24.03
CA GLY A 211 3.27 4.39 -24.09
C GLY A 211 3.94 4.02 -22.76
N LEU A 212 3.40 4.48 -21.63
CA LEU A 212 3.92 4.14 -20.30
C LEU A 212 3.75 2.64 -19.97
N PHE A 213 2.63 2.03 -20.31
CA PHE A 213 2.48 0.57 -20.20
C PHE A 213 3.49 -0.16 -21.06
N THR A 214 3.74 0.32 -22.28
CA THR A 214 4.77 -0.25 -23.16
C THR A 214 6.16 -0.14 -22.54
N VAL A 215 6.53 1.06 -22.01
CA VAL A 215 7.80 1.27 -21.29
C VAL A 215 7.91 0.34 -20.08
N ALA A 216 6.84 0.15 -19.33
CA ALA A 216 6.82 -0.74 -18.19
C ALA A 216 7.10 -2.20 -18.60
N VAL A 217 6.38 -2.71 -19.60
CA VAL A 217 6.54 -4.09 -20.08
C VAL A 217 7.92 -4.30 -20.68
N VAL A 218 8.35 -3.42 -21.60
CA VAL A 218 9.68 -3.49 -22.22
C VAL A 218 10.79 -3.37 -21.17
N GLY A 219 10.63 -2.46 -20.21
CA GLY A 219 11.58 -2.28 -19.11
C GLY A 219 11.68 -3.53 -18.22
N LEU A 220 10.57 -4.18 -17.87
CA LEU A 220 10.59 -5.43 -17.10
C LEU A 220 11.27 -6.58 -17.88
N VAL A 221 11.00 -6.69 -19.18
CA VAL A 221 11.67 -7.67 -20.05
C VAL A 221 13.16 -7.37 -20.10
N LEU A 222 13.53 -6.12 -20.34
CA LEU A 222 14.94 -5.69 -20.38
C LEU A 222 15.63 -5.92 -19.03
N PHE A 223 14.97 -5.65 -17.91
CA PHE A 223 15.48 -5.98 -16.59
C PHE A 223 15.81 -7.47 -16.46
N ILE A 224 14.91 -8.37 -16.87
CA ILE A 224 15.16 -9.81 -16.84
C ILE A 224 16.36 -10.20 -17.73
N LEU A 225 16.49 -9.58 -18.90
CA LEU A 225 17.61 -9.83 -19.81
C LEU A 225 18.95 -9.36 -19.23
N ILE A 226 18.97 -8.19 -18.60
CA ILE A 226 20.12 -7.65 -17.89
C ILE A 226 20.52 -8.58 -16.75
N GLN A 227 19.57 -8.97 -15.89
CA GLN A 227 19.84 -9.86 -14.75
C GLN A 227 20.44 -11.22 -15.17
N ARG A 228 20.06 -11.72 -16.36
CA ARG A 228 20.64 -12.98 -16.90
C ARG A 228 22.09 -12.84 -17.36
N ARG A 229 22.54 -11.63 -17.68
CA ARG A 229 23.89 -11.36 -18.22
C ARG A 229 24.85 -10.80 -17.18
N GLN A 230 24.33 -10.24 -16.09
CA GLN A 230 25.14 -9.65 -15.02
C GLN A 230 25.86 -10.74 -14.22
N VAL A 231 27.15 -10.49 -13.96
CA VAL A 231 27.96 -11.33 -13.08
C VAL A 231 27.43 -11.29 -11.64
N GLN A 232 26.97 -10.11 -11.22
CA GLN A 232 26.39 -9.85 -9.90
C GLN A 232 25.03 -9.16 -10.09
N PRO A 233 23.96 -9.93 -10.38
CA PRO A 233 22.64 -9.37 -10.61
C PRO A 233 22.05 -8.79 -9.33
N LEU A 234 21.20 -7.76 -9.47
CA LEU A 234 20.38 -7.22 -8.38
C LEU A 234 19.50 -8.33 -7.77
N MET A 235 18.99 -9.18 -8.64
CA MET A 235 18.12 -10.31 -8.27
C MET A 235 18.62 -11.59 -8.97
N ASP A 236 19.11 -12.55 -8.20
CA ASP A 236 19.56 -13.84 -8.77
C ASP A 236 18.34 -14.63 -9.28
N LEU A 237 18.15 -14.59 -10.61
CA LEU A 237 17.05 -15.30 -11.26
C LEU A 237 17.15 -16.82 -11.13
N SER A 238 18.33 -17.38 -10.77
CA SER A 238 18.48 -18.80 -10.54
C SER A 238 17.64 -19.31 -9.35
N LEU A 239 17.39 -18.43 -8.37
CA LEU A 239 16.53 -18.73 -7.23
C LEU A 239 15.09 -19.04 -7.65
N PHE A 240 14.61 -18.40 -8.71
CA PHE A 240 13.26 -18.63 -9.24
C PHE A 240 13.09 -19.96 -9.98
N ARG A 241 14.16 -20.71 -10.25
CA ARG A 241 14.06 -22.10 -10.72
C ARG A 241 13.51 -23.03 -9.64
N ASN A 242 13.69 -22.68 -8.38
CA ASN A 242 13.06 -23.40 -7.27
C ASN A 242 11.58 -23.03 -7.19
N ARG A 243 10.71 -24.01 -7.44
CA ARG A 243 9.26 -23.82 -7.43
C ARG A 243 8.74 -23.27 -6.11
N THR A 244 9.26 -23.75 -4.98
CA THR A 244 8.87 -23.27 -3.66
C THR A 244 9.21 -21.81 -3.48
N PHE A 245 10.44 -21.40 -3.88
CA PHE A 245 10.89 -20.02 -3.83
C PHE A 245 9.96 -19.11 -4.65
N SER A 246 9.73 -19.44 -5.93
CA SER A 246 8.94 -18.63 -6.86
C SER A 246 7.49 -18.49 -6.41
N VAL A 247 6.84 -19.59 -6.09
CA VAL A 247 5.44 -19.60 -5.67
C VAL A 247 5.26 -18.86 -4.35
N THR A 248 6.16 -19.06 -3.38
CA THR A 248 6.05 -18.37 -2.09
C THR A 248 6.25 -16.86 -2.22
N ASN A 249 7.19 -16.42 -3.07
CA ASN A 249 7.35 -14.99 -3.37
C ASN A 249 6.09 -14.41 -4.04
N ALA A 250 5.48 -15.13 -4.98
CA ALA A 250 4.22 -14.71 -5.60
C ALA A 250 3.07 -14.61 -4.56
N VAL A 251 2.93 -15.59 -3.66
CA VAL A 251 1.94 -15.52 -2.56
C VAL A 251 2.22 -14.33 -1.65
N ALA A 252 3.48 -14.06 -1.30
CA ALA A 252 3.85 -12.91 -0.47
C ALA A 252 3.55 -11.57 -1.17
N ALA A 253 3.77 -11.47 -2.49
CA ALA A 253 3.40 -10.29 -3.27
C ALA A 253 1.89 -10.06 -3.28
N LEU A 254 1.11 -11.11 -3.54
CA LEU A 254 -0.36 -11.03 -3.59
C LEU A 254 -0.97 -10.70 -2.21
N LEU A 255 -0.38 -11.22 -1.12
CA LEU A 255 -0.77 -10.85 0.23
C LEU A 255 -0.59 -9.35 0.46
N MET A 256 0.60 -8.83 0.14
CA MET A 256 0.91 -7.41 0.32
C MET A 256 0.07 -6.52 -0.61
N PHE A 257 -0.17 -6.96 -1.84
CA PHE A 257 -1.06 -6.29 -2.79
C PHE A 257 -2.47 -6.10 -2.19
N GLY A 258 -3.11 -7.17 -1.77
CA GLY A 258 -4.47 -7.09 -1.23
C GLY A 258 -4.53 -6.34 0.09
N MET A 259 -3.56 -6.56 0.98
CA MET A 259 -3.50 -5.91 2.29
C MET A 259 -3.30 -4.40 2.18
N MET A 260 -2.31 -3.94 1.40
CA MET A 260 -1.99 -2.51 1.28
C MET A 260 -3.05 -1.76 0.51
N GLY A 261 -3.66 -2.37 -0.51
CA GLY A 261 -4.81 -1.78 -1.19
C GLY A 261 -6.01 -1.57 -0.27
N VAL A 262 -6.31 -2.55 0.59
CA VAL A 262 -7.37 -2.41 1.62
C VAL A 262 -7.00 -1.35 2.65
N PHE A 263 -5.78 -1.35 3.16
CA PHE A 263 -5.33 -0.37 4.16
C PHE A 263 -5.30 1.06 3.63
N PHE A 264 -5.10 1.25 2.34
CA PHE A 264 -5.19 2.55 1.69
C PHE A 264 -6.63 3.07 1.63
N LEU A 265 -7.59 2.19 1.29
CA LEU A 265 -8.99 2.59 1.12
C LEU A 265 -9.79 2.68 2.42
N LEU A 266 -9.43 1.88 3.42
CA LEU A 266 -10.23 1.74 4.65
C LEU A 266 -10.36 3.04 5.45
N PRO A 267 -9.29 3.83 5.69
CA PRO A 267 -9.42 5.12 6.36
C PRO A 267 -10.31 6.11 5.60
N VAL A 268 -10.25 6.08 4.27
CA VAL A 268 -11.12 6.93 3.42
C VAL A 268 -12.60 6.56 3.65
N PHE A 269 -12.93 5.26 3.69
CA PHE A 269 -14.28 4.82 4.00
C PHE A 269 -14.72 5.28 5.40
N LEU A 270 -13.91 5.02 6.42
CA LEU A 270 -14.26 5.33 7.81
C LEU A 270 -14.42 6.83 8.06
N GLN A 271 -13.58 7.67 7.45
CA GLN A 271 -13.58 9.10 7.70
C GLN A 271 -14.46 9.87 6.70
N ALA A 272 -14.35 9.58 5.39
CA ALA A 272 -15.10 10.33 4.38
C ALA A 272 -16.57 9.90 4.30
N ILE A 273 -16.86 8.59 4.41
CA ILE A 273 -18.23 8.07 4.26
C ILE A 273 -18.94 7.98 5.61
N LEU A 274 -18.32 7.35 6.63
CA LEU A 274 -18.94 7.20 7.95
C LEU A 274 -18.76 8.43 8.85
N GLY A 275 -18.00 9.45 8.43
CA GLY A 275 -17.81 10.68 9.19
C GLY A 275 -17.05 10.47 10.52
N TYR A 276 -16.28 9.37 10.66
CA TYR A 276 -15.52 9.14 11.88
C TYR A 276 -14.31 10.08 11.95
N SER A 277 -13.98 10.53 13.16
CA SER A 277 -12.70 11.21 13.39
C SER A 277 -11.53 10.25 13.13
N ALA A 278 -10.33 10.80 12.90
CA ALA A 278 -9.14 9.99 12.66
C ALA A 278 -8.83 9.05 13.86
N ILE A 279 -9.03 9.52 15.10
CA ILE A 279 -8.92 8.68 16.32
C ILE A 279 -9.88 7.49 16.23
N LYS A 280 -11.16 7.75 15.98
CA LYS A 280 -12.17 6.70 15.90
C LYS A 280 -11.87 5.71 14.78
N ALA A 281 -11.48 6.19 13.60
CA ALA A 281 -11.08 5.36 12.48
C ALA A 281 -9.86 4.48 12.82
N GLY A 282 -8.83 5.05 13.45
CA GLY A 282 -7.65 4.31 13.92
C GLY A 282 -8.00 3.22 14.94
N LEU A 283 -8.86 3.54 15.92
CA LEU A 283 -9.32 2.57 16.92
C LEU A 283 -10.15 1.43 16.30
N VAL A 284 -11.01 1.73 15.33
CA VAL A 284 -11.79 0.73 14.60
C VAL A 284 -10.88 -0.22 13.81
N MET A 285 -9.73 0.24 13.31
CA MET A 285 -8.75 -0.58 12.60
C MET A 285 -7.85 -1.41 13.54
N THR A 286 -7.76 -1.06 14.82
CA THR A 286 -6.88 -1.73 15.80
C THR A 286 -7.10 -3.24 15.90
N PRO A 287 -8.33 -3.80 15.92
CA PRO A 287 -8.55 -5.25 16.02
C PRO A 287 -7.85 -6.04 14.90
N LEU A 288 -7.81 -5.48 13.67
CA LEU A 288 -7.15 -6.12 12.54
C LEU A 288 -5.64 -6.25 12.79
N ALA A 289 -5.01 -5.19 13.28
CA ALA A 289 -3.57 -5.18 13.53
C ALA A 289 -3.21 -5.98 14.79
N ALA A 290 -4.03 -5.90 15.86
CA ALA A 290 -3.81 -6.62 17.10
C ALA A 290 -3.80 -8.13 16.92
N ILE A 291 -4.74 -8.66 16.12
CA ILE A 291 -4.81 -10.10 15.88
C ILE A 291 -3.63 -10.61 15.05
N VAL A 292 -3.03 -9.78 14.17
CA VAL A 292 -1.80 -10.14 13.44
C VAL A 292 -0.66 -10.42 14.41
N ILE A 293 -0.55 -9.64 15.52
CA ILE A 293 0.49 -9.83 16.55
C ILE A 293 0.37 -11.22 17.19
N VAL A 294 -0.85 -11.68 17.42
CA VAL A 294 -1.13 -13.00 18.03
C VAL A 294 -1.00 -14.14 17.00
N ALA A 295 -1.56 -13.94 15.81
CA ALA A 295 -1.61 -14.97 14.78
C ALA A 295 -0.23 -15.27 14.17
N SER A 296 0.67 -14.28 14.07
CA SER A 296 1.99 -14.46 13.46
C SER A 296 2.90 -15.43 14.23
N PRO A 297 3.12 -15.31 15.56
CA PRO A 297 3.90 -16.29 16.30
C PRO A 297 3.25 -17.68 16.28
N LEU A 298 1.92 -17.75 16.40
CA LEU A 298 1.19 -19.02 16.35
C LEU A 298 1.40 -19.73 15.01
N SER A 299 1.34 -18.98 13.91
CA SER A 299 1.56 -19.54 12.57
C SER A 299 3.00 -20.00 12.38
N GLY A 300 3.98 -19.29 12.94
CA GLY A 300 5.38 -19.71 12.95
C GLY A 300 5.57 -21.08 13.62
N ILE A 301 5.03 -21.26 14.83
CA ILE A 301 5.07 -22.53 15.56
C ILE A 301 4.30 -23.63 14.81
N LEU A 302 3.13 -23.29 14.28
CA LEU A 302 2.26 -24.25 13.60
C LEU A 302 2.84 -24.68 12.24
N SER A 303 3.65 -23.83 11.60
CA SER A 303 4.30 -24.12 10.32
C SER A 303 5.25 -25.29 10.38
N ASP A 304 5.88 -25.51 11.54
CA ASP A 304 6.77 -26.66 11.77
C ASP A 304 6.00 -27.98 11.89
N ARG A 305 4.72 -27.93 12.31
CA ARG A 305 3.86 -29.12 12.51
C ARG A 305 3.03 -29.47 11.29
N ILE A 306 2.30 -28.50 10.74
CA ILE A 306 1.33 -28.69 9.64
C ILE A 306 1.99 -28.50 8.27
N GLY A 307 3.11 -27.74 8.22
CA GLY A 307 3.80 -27.38 7.00
C GLY A 307 3.32 -26.02 6.44
N GLN A 308 4.26 -25.30 5.83
CA GLN A 308 4.08 -23.93 5.34
C GLN A 308 2.98 -23.79 4.28
N ARG A 309 2.86 -24.80 3.40
CA ARG A 309 1.87 -24.86 2.32
C ARG A 309 0.44 -24.64 2.82
N TRP A 310 0.01 -25.45 3.77
CA TRP A 310 -1.38 -25.45 4.24
C TRP A 310 -1.71 -24.24 5.08
N LEU A 311 -0.72 -23.69 5.80
CA LEU A 311 -0.90 -22.46 6.55
C LEU A 311 -1.04 -21.25 5.63
N MET A 312 -0.23 -21.14 4.58
CA MET A 312 -0.38 -20.07 3.58
C MET A 312 -1.71 -20.20 2.83
N PHE A 313 -2.10 -21.42 2.41
CA PHE A 313 -3.39 -21.67 1.77
C PHE A 313 -4.55 -21.24 2.67
N GLY A 314 -4.62 -21.77 3.90
CA GLY A 314 -5.69 -21.46 4.84
C GLY A 314 -5.70 -19.98 5.24
N GLY A 315 -4.51 -19.39 5.51
CA GLY A 315 -4.37 -17.98 5.86
C GLY A 315 -4.86 -17.04 4.77
N MET A 316 -4.53 -17.32 3.50
CA MET A 316 -5.03 -16.54 2.36
C MET A 316 -6.55 -16.63 2.20
N LEU A 317 -7.14 -17.83 2.39
CA LEU A 317 -8.60 -18.01 2.36
C LEU A 317 -9.30 -17.29 3.53
N ILE A 318 -8.73 -17.35 4.73
CA ILE A 318 -9.25 -16.64 5.89
C ILE A 318 -9.17 -15.12 5.67
N ALA A 319 -8.06 -14.62 5.11
CA ALA A 319 -7.94 -13.20 4.76
C ALA A 319 -8.97 -12.80 3.68
N ALA A 320 -9.17 -13.65 2.65
CA ALA A 320 -10.20 -13.45 1.63
C ALA A 320 -11.60 -13.38 2.24
N LEU A 321 -11.93 -14.29 3.16
CA LEU A 321 -13.20 -14.29 3.88
C LEU A 321 -13.37 -13.01 4.71
N GLY A 322 -12.32 -12.59 5.43
CA GLY A 322 -12.33 -11.36 6.21
C GLY A 322 -12.57 -10.12 5.35
N PHE A 323 -11.89 -9.99 4.21
CA PHE A 323 -12.12 -8.89 3.26
C PHE A 323 -13.51 -8.95 2.61
N TYR A 324 -14.01 -10.14 2.30
CA TYR A 324 -15.37 -10.30 1.80
C TYR A 324 -16.42 -9.87 2.84
N LEU A 325 -16.25 -10.25 4.11
CA LEU A 325 -17.15 -9.83 5.19
C LEU A 325 -17.05 -8.31 5.43
N THR A 326 -15.83 -7.74 5.39
CA THR A 326 -15.63 -6.27 5.46
C THR A 326 -16.43 -5.58 4.37
N ARG A 327 -16.34 -6.06 3.12
CA ARG A 327 -17.13 -5.53 2.00
C ARG A 327 -18.64 -5.55 2.29
N ARG A 328 -19.15 -6.58 3.00
CA ARG A 328 -20.58 -6.72 3.31
C ARG A 328 -21.07 -5.68 4.33
N VAL A 329 -20.21 -5.31 5.28
CA VAL A 329 -20.54 -4.35 6.34
C VAL A 329 -20.19 -2.90 5.99
N MET A 330 -19.56 -2.66 4.85
CA MET A 330 -19.28 -1.32 4.33
C MET A 330 -20.54 -0.71 3.73
N VAL A 331 -21.40 -0.20 4.59
CA VAL A 331 -22.66 0.51 4.25
C VAL A 331 -22.66 1.86 4.95
N MET A 332 -23.40 2.84 4.43
CA MET A 332 -23.44 4.21 4.97
C MET A 332 -23.90 4.26 6.43
N ASP A 333 -24.88 3.42 6.80
CA ASP A 333 -25.39 3.32 8.17
C ASP A 333 -24.62 2.28 9.00
N GLY A 334 -23.43 1.87 8.53
CA GLY A 334 -22.64 0.83 9.17
C GLY A 334 -22.09 1.23 10.52
N SER A 335 -22.30 0.38 11.53
CA SER A 335 -21.72 0.57 12.85
C SER A 335 -20.30 0.01 12.91
N TRP A 336 -19.43 0.62 13.74
CA TRP A 336 -18.05 0.13 13.92
C TRP A 336 -18.00 -1.29 14.50
N GLN A 337 -19.00 -1.68 15.30
CA GLN A 337 -19.09 -3.01 15.89
C GLN A 337 -19.20 -4.11 14.83
N SER A 338 -19.92 -3.85 13.74
CA SER A 338 -20.07 -4.81 12.64
C SER A 338 -18.74 -5.08 11.92
N MET A 339 -17.76 -4.17 12.02
CA MET A 339 -16.44 -4.29 11.37
C MET A 339 -15.44 -5.10 12.19
N VAL A 340 -15.64 -5.23 13.52
CA VAL A 340 -14.68 -5.90 14.41
C VAL A 340 -14.43 -7.36 13.98
N VAL A 341 -15.49 -8.13 13.77
CA VAL A 341 -15.37 -9.55 13.39
C VAL A 341 -14.68 -9.72 12.03
N PRO A 342 -15.09 -9.01 10.96
CA PRO A 342 -14.35 -9.03 9.69
C PRO A 342 -12.88 -8.68 9.82
N PHE A 343 -12.53 -7.69 10.64
CA PHE A 343 -11.15 -7.26 10.83
C PHE A 343 -10.31 -8.29 11.59
N VAL A 344 -10.88 -8.91 12.63
CA VAL A 344 -10.22 -10.01 13.35
C VAL A 344 -9.96 -11.19 12.39
N ILE A 345 -10.93 -11.56 11.56
CA ILE A 345 -10.77 -12.63 10.57
C ILE A 345 -9.69 -12.26 9.55
N SER A 346 -9.71 -11.04 9.01
CA SER A 346 -8.72 -10.57 8.05
C SER A 346 -7.31 -10.60 8.62
N GLY A 347 -7.13 -10.02 9.82
CA GLY A 347 -5.84 -9.95 10.51
C GLY A 347 -5.29 -11.33 10.87
N PHE A 348 -6.17 -12.24 11.31
CA PHE A 348 -5.77 -13.62 11.59
C PHE A 348 -5.25 -14.32 10.32
N GLY A 349 -5.96 -14.18 9.19
CA GLY A 349 -5.51 -14.71 7.91
C GLY A 349 -4.16 -14.15 7.47
N ILE A 350 -3.97 -12.82 7.56
CA ILE A 350 -2.70 -12.14 7.22
C ILE A 350 -1.56 -12.66 8.10
N GLY A 351 -1.79 -12.77 9.42
CA GLY A 351 -0.81 -13.28 10.38
C GLY A 351 -0.41 -14.74 10.12
N MET A 352 -1.34 -15.54 9.60
CA MET A 352 -1.06 -16.93 9.24
C MET A 352 -0.19 -17.10 8.00
N VAL A 353 -0.04 -16.10 7.12
CA VAL A 353 0.72 -16.22 5.87
C VAL A 353 2.14 -15.68 6.01
N THR A 354 2.33 -14.58 6.74
CA THR A 354 3.59 -13.83 6.73
C THR A 354 4.79 -14.62 7.24
N PRO A 355 4.79 -15.26 8.44
CA PRO A 355 5.94 -16.05 8.92
C PRO A 355 6.19 -17.32 8.09
N PRO A 356 5.17 -18.14 7.73
CA PRO A 356 5.39 -19.31 6.90
C PRO A 356 5.97 -18.97 5.52
N SER A 357 5.58 -17.84 4.90
CA SER A 357 6.15 -17.43 3.61
C SER A 357 7.64 -17.08 3.73
N THR A 358 8.04 -16.38 4.80
CA THR A 358 9.45 -16.09 5.05
C THR A 358 10.25 -17.37 5.29
N SER A 359 9.73 -18.25 6.15
CA SER A 359 10.35 -19.55 6.45
C SER A 359 10.49 -20.45 5.22
N ALA A 360 9.46 -20.47 4.33
CA ALA A 360 9.49 -21.24 3.09
C ALA A 360 10.55 -20.74 2.10
N VAL A 361 10.67 -19.41 1.95
CA VAL A 361 11.70 -18.79 1.10
C VAL A 361 13.08 -19.11 1.64
N MET A 362 13.33 -18.89 2.94
CA MET A 362 14.64 -19.15 3.56
C MET A 362 15.02 -20.63 3.52
N GLY A 363 14.05 -21.52 3.74
CA GLY A 363 14.28 -22.96 3.69
C GLY A 363 14.42 -23.55 2.29
N SER A 364 14.14 -22.77 1.24
CA SER A 364 14.22 -23.20 -0.16
C SER A 364 15.57 -22.92 -0.82
N VAL A 365 16.47 -22.21 -0.13
CA VAL A 365 17.79 -21.80 -0.62
C VAL A 365 18.90 -22.32 0.28
N VAL A 366 20.11 -22.40 -0.29
CA VAL A 366 21.31 -22.73 0.50
C VAL A 366 21.69 -21.56 1.41
N PRO A 367 22.32 -21.82 2.58
CA PRO A 367 22.64 -20.79 3.57
C PRO A 367 23.41 -19.58 3.00
N GLU A 368 24.30 -19.83 2.03
CA GLU A 368 25.13 -18.81 1.37
C GLU A 368 24.30 -17.80 0.55
N LYS A 369 23.09 -18.21 0.10
CA LYS A 369 22.15 -17.36 -0.66
C LYS A 369 21.01 -16.80 0.21
N ALA A 370 21.01 -17.04 1.52
CA ALA A 370 19.93 -16.61 2.41
C ALA A 370 19.76 -15.08 2.43
N GLY A 371 20.85 -14.31 2.38
CA GLY A 371 20.81 -12.85 2.30
C GLY A 371 20.13 -12.36 1.03
N GLN A 372 20.48 -12.94 -0.12
CA GLN A 372 19.84 -12.62 -1.41
C GLN A 372 18.36 -12.98 -1.39
N ALA A 373 17.99 -14.16 -0.87
CA ALA A 373 16.61 -14.60 -0.75
C ALA A 373 15.78 -13.66 0.14
N SER A 374 16.36 -13.17 1.24
CA SER A 374 15.74 -12.17 2.13
C SER A 374 15.51 -10.84 1.41
N GLY A 375 16.49 -10.37 0.65
CA GLY A 375 16.36 -9.18 -0.17
C GLY A 375 15.25 -9.31 -1.21
N VAL A 376 15.20 -10.45 -1.92
CA VAL A 376 14.17 -10.72 -2.93
C VAL A 376 12.77 -10.73 -2.33
N ILE A 377 12.51 -11.47 -1.26
CA ILE A 377 11.16 -11.51 -0.65
C ILE A 377 10.73 -10.14 -0.13
N SER A 378 11.67 -9.36 0.43
CA SER A 378 11.39 -8.02 0.91
C SER A 378 11.04 -7.07 -0.25
N SER A 379 11.80 -7.09 -1.34
CA SER A 379 11.52 -6.28 -2.55
C SER A 379 10.21 -6.69 -3.20
N VAL A 380 9.95 -7.98 -3.33
CA VAL A 380 8.70 -8.50 -3.91
C VAL A 380 7.48 -8.09 -3.08
N ARG A 381 7.59 -8.08 -1.75
CA ARG A 381 6.55 -7.55 -0.85
C ARG A 381 6.29 -6.06 -1.08
N GLN A 382 7.35 -5.26 -1.25
CA GLN A 382 7.19 -3.83 -1.50
C GLN A 382 6.59 -3.54 -2.87
N ILE A 383 7.00 -4.29 -3.90
CA ILE A 383 6.37 -4.22 -5.23
C ILE A 383 4.89 -4.61 -5.15
N GLY A 384 4.56 -5.67 -4.40
CA GLY A 384 3.18 -6.04 -4.13
C GLY A 384 2.38 -4.92 -3.47
N SER A 385 2.95 -4.25 -2.46
CA SER A 385 2.34 -3.11 -1.77
C SER A 385 2.10 -1.92 -2.70
N LEU A 386 3.11 -1.55 -3.48
CA LEU A 386 3.05 -0.49 -4.48
C LEU A 386 1.92 -0.74 -5.49
N LEU A 387 1.90 -1.92 -6.09
CA LEU A 387 0.90 -2.30 -7.08
C LEU A 387 -0.49 -2.42 -6.45
N GLY A 388 -0.57 -2.86 -5.19
CA GLY A 388 -1.82 -2.92 -4.44
C GLY A 388 -2.48 -1.56 -4.29
N ILE A 389 -1.73 -0.54 -3.89
CA ILE A 389 -2.24 0.83 -3.77
C ILE A 389 -2.63 1.37 -5.14
N ALA A 390 -1.73 1.31 -6.13
CA ALA A 390 -1.97 1.88 -7.46
C ALA A 390 -3.15 1.23 -8.19
N VAL A 391 -3.24 -0.11 -8.18
CA VAL A 391 -4.34 -0.82 -8.87
C VAL A 391 -5.67 -0.62 -8.15
N MET A 392 -5.67 -0.70 -6.80
CA MET A 392 -6.91 -0.50 -6.03
C MET A 392 -7.42 0.93 -6.14
N GLY A 393 -6.52 1.92 -6.17
CA GLY A 393 -6.88 3.31 -6.42
C GLY A 393 -7.46 3.50 -7.83
N ALA A 394 -6.78 2.96 -8.85
CA ALA A 394 -7.26 3.01 -10.23
C ALA A 394 -8.64 2.34 -10.41
N VAL A 395 -8.84 1.16 -9.78
CA VAL A 395 -10.14 0.46 -9.79
C VAL A 395 -11.20 1.29 -9.07
N LEU A 396 -10.87 1.90 -7.92
CA LEU A 396 -11.80 2.75 -7.19
C LEU A 396 -12.22 3.95 -8.02
N GLN A 397 -11.27 4.70 -8.60
CA GLN A 397 -11.56 5.87 -9.43
C GLN A 397 -12.45 5.52 -10.62
N ASN A 398 -12.12 4.44 -11.33
CA ASN A 398 -12.91 3.98 -12.47
C ASN A 398 -14.34 3.57 -12.05
N ARG A 399 -14.47 2.81 -10.94
CA ARG A 399 -15.77 2.40 -10.43
C ARG A 399 -16.58 3.56 -9.88
N ALA A 400 -15.95 4.52 -9.20
CA ALA A 400 -16.63 5.71 -8.71
C ALA A 400 -17.24 6.53 -9.85
N VAL A 401 -16.46 6.78 -10.92
CA VAL A 401 -16.97 7.46 -12.13
C VAL A 401 -18.11 6.66 -12.76
N SER A 402 -17.97 5.34 -12.89
CA SER A 402 -19.01 4.48 -13.48
C SER A 402 -20.31 4.48 -12.67
N TYR A 403 -20.23 4.32 -11.36
CA TYR A 403 -21.42 4.29 -10.48
C TYR A 403 -22.09 5.67 -10.44
N LEU A 404 -21.34 6.75 -10.31
CA LEU A 404 -21.89 8.10 -10.34
C LEU A 404 -22.56 8.41 -11.69
N ARG A 405 -21.94 8.06 -12.81
CA ARG A 405 -22.57 8.22 -14.13
C ARG A 405 -23.87 7.45 -14.25
N THR A 406 -23.89 6.18 -13.80
CA THR A 406 -25.10 5.35 -13.86
C THR A 406 -26.17 5.87 -12.92
N GLY A 407 -25.85 6.09 -11.63
CA GLY A 407 -26.82 6.53 -10.64
C GLY A 407 -27.41 7.92 -10.94
N ILE A 408 -26.58 8.86 -11.42
CA ILE A 408 -27.05 10.17 -11.88
C ILE A 408 -27.87 10.03 -13.17
N GLY A 409 -27.41 9.20 -14.12
CA GLY A 409 -28.12 8.93 -15.36
C GLY A 409 -29.54 8.37 -15.11
N ASP A 410 -29.66 7.38 -14.23
CA ASP A 410 -30.95 6.77 -13.85
C ASP A 410 -31.90 7.79 -13.18
N LYS A 411 -31.36 8.66 -12.30
CA LYS A 411 -32.14 9.74 -11.69
C LYS A 411 -32.57 10.79 -12.74
N LEU A 412 -31.69 11.17 -13.66
CA LEU A 412 -32.03 12.12 -14.74
C LEU A 412 -33.08 11.54 -15.70
N ASP A 413 -33.05 10.26 -15.99
CA ASP A 413 -34.08 9.58 -16.80
C ASP A 413 -35.43 9.49 -16.10
N ALA A 414 -35.44 9.44 -14.76
CA ALA A 414 -36.63 9.45 -13.92
C ALA A 414 -37.11 10.88 -13.57
N ALA A 415 -36.44 11.92 -14.07
CA ALA A 415 -36.78 13.30 -13.73
C ALA A 415 -38.22 13.64 -14.16
N PRO A 416 -39.00 14.35 -13.33
CA PRO A 416 -40.40 14.73 -13.65
C PRO A 416 -40.52 15.87 -14.70
N PHE A 417 -39.41 16.25 -15.33
CA PHE A 417 -39.31 17.28 -16.33
C PHE A 417 -38.40 16.86 -17.50
N VAL A 418 -38.58 17.47 -18.66
CA VAL A 418 -37.77 17.17 -19.84
C VAL A 418 -36.48 18.00 -19.81
N LEU A 419 -35.35 17.33 -19.84
CA LEU A 419 -34.04 18.00 -19.96
C LEU A 419 -33.83 18.53 -21.37
N PRO A 420 -33.12 19.65 -21.52
CA PRO A 420 -32.67 20.13 -22.83
C PRO A 420 -31.83 19.06 -23.57
N PRO A 421 -31.89 19.00 -24.90
CA PRO A 421 -31.04 18.09 -25.67
C PRO A 421 -29.55 18.31 -25.36
N GLY A 422 -28.84 17.21 -25.03
CA GLY A 422 -27.42 17.23 -24.69
C GLY A 422 -27.11 17.56 -23.21
N ALA A 423 -28.03 18.07 -22.42
CA ALA A 423 -27.81 18.46 -21.03
C ALA A 423 -27.44 17.25 -20.14
N LYS A 424 -28.01 16.07 -20.44
CA LYS A 424 -27.69 14.83 -19.70
C LYS A 424 -26.20 14.46 -19.82
N GLU A 425 -25.68 14.43 -21.05
CA GLU A 425 -24.28 14.10 -21.33
C GLU A 425 -23.34 15.14 -20.71
N GLU A 426 -23.69 16.41 -20.79
CA GLU A 426 -22.90 17.50 -20.21
C GLU A 426 -22.82 17.40 -18.68
N ILE A 427 -23.92 17.06 -18.00
CA ILE A 427 -23.97 16.81 -16.57
C ILE A 427 -23.10 15.59 -16.21
N LEU A 428 -23.26 14.48 -16.95
CA LEU A 428 -22.51 13.26 -16.71
C LEU A 428 -20.99 13.43 -16.89
N ASP A 429 -20.58 14.24 -17.87
CA ASP A 429 -19.17 14.54 -18.11
C ASP A 429 -18.58 15.48 -17.04
N ALA A 430 -19.36 16.49 -16.62
CA ALA A 430 -18.98 17.36 -15.51
C ALA A 430 -18.80 16.58 -14.20
N VAL A 431 -19.71 15.64 -13.90
CA VAL A 431 -19.62 14.76 -12.73
C VAL A 431 -18.42 13.82 -12.83
N ALA A 432 -18.17 13.24 -14.01
CA ALA A 432 -17.04 12.36 -14.22
C ALA A 432 -15.70 13.07 -13.96
N SER A 433 -15.58 14.33 -14.43
CA SER A 433 -14.38 15.14 -14.18
C SER A 433 -14.21 15.53 -12.72
N SER A 434 -15.32 15.84 -12.03
CA SER A 434 -15.32 16.20 -10.61
C SER A 434 -15.06 14.98 -9.69
N ALA A 435 -15.53 13.79 -10.08
CA ALA A 435 -15.33 12.56 -9.32
C ALA A 435 -13.83 12.18 -9.20
N VAL A 436 -12.99 12.64 -10.12
CA VAL A 436 -11.53 12.48 -10.05
C VAL A 436 -10.91 13.35 -8.95
N ASN A 437 -11.55 14.47 -8.59
CA ASN A 437 -11.07 15.48 -7.64
C ASN A 437 -11.84 15.45 -6.29
N MET A 438 -11.91 14.29 -5.63
CA MET A 438 -12.67 14.13 -4.37
C MET A 438 -12.26 15.08 -3.23
N GLY A 439 -11.03 15.61 -3.25
CA GLY A 439 -10.58 16.64 -2.29
C GLY A 439 -11.38 17.92 -2.39
N GLU A 440 -11.77 18.33 -3.59
CA GLU A 440 -12.59 19.50 -3.86
C GLU A 440 -14.05 19.30 -3.41
N MET A 441 -14.57 18.08 -3.52
CA MET A 441 -15.93 17.77 -3.10
C MET A 441 -16.15 17.97 -1.59
N ARG A 442 -15.17 17.64 -0.76
CA ARG A 442 -15.27 17.76 0.72
C ARG A 442 -14.97 19.17 1.23
N ALA A 443 -14.18 19.97 0.49
CA ALA A 443 -13.83 21.34 0.87
C ALA A 443 -14.96 22.36 0.73
N GLY A 444 -16.21 21.92 0.53
CA GLY A 444 -17.39 22.80 0.40
C GLY A 444 -17.71 23.23 -1.02
N GLY A 445 -16.88 22.83 -1.98
CA GLY A 445 -17.24 22.87 -3.40
C GLY A 445 -17.95 21.57 -3.77
N GLY A 446 -19.17 21.33 -3.26
CA GLY A 446 -19.95 20.18 -3.70
C GLY A 446 -20.02 20.13 -5.25
N ILE A 447 -20.24 18.93 -5.84
CA ILE A 447 -20.48 18.78 -7.28
C ILE A 447 -21.58 19.77 -7.78
N GLY A 448 -22.36 20.33 -6.87
CA GLY A 448 -23.40 21.32 -7.13
C GLY A 448 -22.96 22.79 -7.17
N ALA A 449 -21.67 23.11 -7.00
CA ALA A 449 -21.27 24.53 -7.05
C ALA A 449 -21.28 25.13 -8.46
N SER A 450 -21.34 24.30 -9.52
CA SER A 450 -21.55 24.79 -10.89
C SER A 450 -22.16 23.70 -11.76
N LEU A 451 -23.48 23.73 -11.92
CA LEU A 451 -24.08 23.18 -13.14
C LEU A 451 -23.31 23.73 -14.34
N PRO A 452 -23.01 22.90 -15.36
CA PRO A 452 -22.41 23.40 -16.59
C PRO A 452 -23.16 24.66 -17.06
N GLU A 453 -22.43 25.70 -17.51
CA GLU A 453 -23.03 26.99 -17.84
C GLU A 453 -24.18 26.85 -18.85
N GLY A 454 -24.07 25.91 -19.79
CA GLY A 454 -25.12 25.59 -20.76
C GLY A 454 -26.40 25.06 -20.11
N VAL A 455 -26.26 24.20 -19.10
CA VAL A 455 -27.40 23.65 -18.35
C VAL A 455 -28.00 24.71 -17.43
N ALA A 456 -27.18 25.47 -16.71
CA ALA A 456 -27.64 26.55 -15.84
C ALA A 456 -28.40 27.63 -16.62
N GLY A 457 -27.90 28.00 -17.81
CA GLY A 457 -28.55 28.94 -18.71
C GLY A 457 -29.91 28.46 -19.24
N SER A 458 -30.00 27.16 -19.58
CA SER A 458 -31.28 26.57 -20.04
C SER A 458 -32.30 26.42 -18.90
N LEU A 459 -31.85 26.11 -17.70
CA LEU A 459 -32.70 26.00 -16.51
C LEU A 459 -33.26 27.37 -16.08
N SER A 460 -32.50 28.46 -16.28
CA SER A 460 -32.94 29.83 -15.97
C SER A 460 -34.07 30.34 -16.86
N GLN A 461 -34.28 29.70 -18.00
CA GLN A 461 -35.36 30.02 -18.94
C GLN A 461 -36.66 29.25 -18.69
N MET A 462 -36.67 28.34 -17.70
CA MET A 462 -37.88 27.56 -17.37
C MET A 462 -38.94 28.40 -16.65
N PRO A 463 -40.24 28.04 -16.78
CA PRO A 463 -41.32 28.70 -16.05
C PRO A 463 -41.11 28.64 -14.55
N ALA A 464 -41.39 29.70 -13.82
CA ALA A 464 -41.23 29.79 -12.36
C ALA A 464 -41.96 28.65 -11.59
N SER A 465 -43.04 28.10 -12.14
CA SER A 465 -43.80 26.98 -11.59
C SER A 465 -43.00 25.66 -11.59
N VAL A 466 -42.04 25.51 -12.49
CA VAL A 466 -41.21 24.29 -12.59
C VAL A 466 -39.82 24.51 -11.97
N ALA A 467 -39.36 25.77 -11.93
CA ALA A 467 -38.02 26.10 -11.45
C ALA A 467 -37.74 25.61 -10.02
N GLY A 468 -38.73 25.63 -9.10
CA GLY A 468 -38.60 25.12 -7.76
C GLY A 468 -38.39 23.60 -7.71
N GLN A 469 -39.19 22.84 -8.46
CA GLN A 469 -39.09 21.38 -8.54
C GLN A 469 -37.75 20.94 -9.15
N VAL A 470 -37.29 21.67 -10.15
CA VAL A 470 -35.98 21.43 -10.80
C VAL A 470 -34.83 21.70 -9.82
N ALA A 471 -34.89 22.79 -9.09
CA ALA A 471 -33.88 23.15 -8.10
C ALA A 471 -33.79 22.10 -6.98
N ASP A 472 -34.93 21.63 -6.47
CA ASP A 472 -35.00 20.59 -5.44
C ASP A 472 -34.49 19.22 -5.95
N PHE A 473 -34.83 18.87 -7.20
CA PHE A 473 -34.32 17.67 -7.85
C PHE A 473 -32.80 17.69 -7.98
N PHE A 474 -32.21 18.79 -8.45
CA PHE A 474 -30.74 18.92 -8.56
C PHE A 474 -30.06 18.99 -7.20
N ARG A 475 -30.71 19.56 -6.18
CA ARG A 475 -30.21 19.53 -4.80
C ARG A 475 -30.16 18.09 -4.26
N ASP A 476 -31.18 17.27 -4.52
CA ASP A 476 -31.18 15.85 -4.15
C ASP A 476 -30.16 15.05 -4.99
N LEU A 477 -30.10 15.30 -6.30
CA LEU A 477 -29.17 14.63 -7.22
C LEU A 477 -27.71 14.84 -6.82
N PHE A 478 -27.36 16.05 -6.37
CA PHE A 478 -26.01 16.41 -5.92
C PHE A 478 -25.89 16.39 -4.38
N SER A 479 -26.82 15.76 -3.69
CA SER A 479 -26.72 15.61 -2.24
C SER A 479 -25.47 14.80 -1.86
N MET A 480 -24.82 15.20 -0.78
CA MET A 480 -23.64 14.48 -0.28
C MET A 480 -23.95 13.02 0.01
N ASP A 481 -25.15 12.72 0.53
CA ASP A 481 -25.57 11.35 0.85
C ASP A 481 -25.66 10.46 -0.39
N PHE A 482 -26.22 10.97 -1.49
CA PHE A 482 -26.28 10.22 -2.74
C PHE A 482 -24.87 9.95 -3.30
N ILE A 483 -24.04 10.99 -3.38
CA ILE A 483 -22.67 10.87 -3.91
C ILE A 483 -21.85 9.89 -3.07
N MET A 484 -21.93 10.00 -1.74
CA MET A 484 -21.20 9.09 -0.83
C MET A 484 -21.75 7.67 -0.89
N GLY A 485 -23.05 7.49 -1.17
CA GLY A 485 -23.66 6.20 -1.43
C GLY A 485 -23.06 5.49 -2.65
N GLU A 486 -23.00 6.18 -3.79
CA GLU A 486 -22.38 5.66 -5.01
C GLU A 486 -20.88 5.38 -4.83
N PHE A 487 -20.20 6.25 -4.09
CA PHE A 487 -18.79 6.03 -3.75
C PHE A 487 -18.59 4.83 -2.83
N ALA A 488 -19.47 4.60 -1.86
CA ALA A 488 -19.45 3.39 -1.03
C ALA A 488 -19.66 2.12 -1.87
N HIS A 489 -20.54 2.16 -2.88
CA HIS A 489 -20.71 1.06 -3.84
C HIS A 489 -19.43 0.81 -4.65
N ALA A 490 -18.75 1.86 -5.11
CA ALA A 490 -17.46 1.74 -5.78
C ALA A 490 -16.41 1.08 -4.89
N MET A 491 -16.30 1.52 -3.63
CA MET A 491 -15.38 0.92 -2.65
C MET A 491 -15.68 -0.56 -2.40
N ARG A 492 -16.94 -0.92 -2.19
CA ARG A 492 -17.36 -2.32 -2.02
C ARG A 492 -16.97 -3.19 -3.21
N THR A 493 -17.09 -2.66 -4.43
CA THR A 493 -16.70 -3.38 -5.64
C THR A 493 -15.18 -3.51 -5.74
N THR A 494 -14.44 -2.46 -5.36
CA THR A 494 -12.98 -2.47 -5.32
C THR A 494 -12.45 -3.49 -4.30
N TYR A 495 -13.07 -3.62 -3.12
CA TYR A 495 -12.70 -4.65 -2.15
C TYR A 495 -12.81 -6.09 -2.69
N LEU A 496 -13.71 -6.32 -3.65
CA LEU A 496 -13.84 -7.64 -4.29
C LEU A 496 -12.55 -8.04 -5.04
N PHE A 497 -11.83 -7.07 -5.59
CA PHE A 497 -10.52 -7.35 -6.20
C PHE A 497 -9.53 -7.91 -5.19
N SER A 498 -9.44 -7.33 -3.98
CA SER A 498 -8.59 -7.90 -2.92
C SER A 498 -9.02 -9.31 -2.54
N VAL A 499 -10.31 -9.59 -2.47
CA VAL A 499 -10.83 -10.95 -2.22
C VAL A 499 -10.35 -11.91 -3.32
N ILE A 500 -10.51 -11.54 -4.59
CA ILE A 500 -10.07 -12.36 -5.73
C ILE A 500 -8.56 -12.61 -5.66
N ILE A 501 -7.77 -11.58 -5.42
CA ILE A 501 -6.30 -11.69 -5.29
C ILE A 501 -5.91 -12.63 -4.15
N MET A 502 -6.59 -12.57 -2.99
CA MET A 502 -6.33 -13.49 -1.89
C MET A 502 -6.69 -14.94 -2.24
N VAL A 503 -7.79 -15.16 -2.96
CA VAL A 503 -8.19 -16.50 -3.43
C VAL A 503 -7.16 -17.03 -4.44
N VAL A 504 -6.71 -16.20 -5.39
CA VAL A 504 -5.63 -16.58 -6.34
C VAL A 504 -4.35 -16.93 -5.58
N GLY A 505 -3.97 -16.14 -4.58
CA GLY A 505 -2.83 -16.43 -3.72
C GLY A 505 -2.98 -17.74 -2.94
N ALA A 506 -4.18 -18.05 -2.46
CA ALA A 506 -4.48 -19.33 -1.81
C ALA A 506 -4.28 -20.49 -2.78
N LEU A 507 -4.83 -20.40 -3.99
CA LEU A 507 -4.65 -21.43 -5.01
C LEU A 507 -3.16 -21.62 -5.35
N LEU A 508 -2.41 -20.54 -5.52
CA LEU A 508 -0.96 -20.61 -5.74
C LEU A 508 -0.22 -21.26 -4.57
N ALA A 509 -0.62 -20.99 -3.33
CA ALA A 509 0.01 -21.61 -2.15
C ALA A 509 -0.06 -23.14 -2.17
N THR A 510 -1.06 -23.73 -2.83
CA THR A 510 -1.14 -25.20 -3.03
C THR A 510 0.01 -25.76 -3.84
N ALA A 511 0.70 -24.95 -4.62
CA ALA A 511 1.84 -25.36 -5.45
C ALA A 511 3.19 -25.33 -4.69
N VAL A 512 3.22 -24.84 -3.44
CA VAL A 512 4.39 -24.89 -2.56
C VAL A 512 4.65 -26.34 -2.14
N SER A 513 5.91 -26.77 -2.08
CA SER A 513 6.26 -28.12 -1.66
C SER A 513 5.84 -28.39 -0.22
N ALA A 514 5.21 -29.53 0.03
CA ALA A 514 4.62 -29.87 1.34
C ALA A 514 5.67 -30.02 2.47
N ARG A 515 6.93 -30.28 2.13
CA ARG A 515 8.06 -30.36 3.06
C ARG A 515 9.28 -29.67 2.44
N VAL A 516 9.74 -28.59 3.03
CA VAL A 516 11.13 -28.19 2.87
C VAL A 516 11.94 -29.21 3.69
N LYS A 517 12.58 -30.16 3.00
CA LYS A 517 13.55 -31.04 3.65
C LYS A 517 14.62 -30.12 4.28
N ARG A 518 14.65 -30.03 5.61
CA ARG A 518 15.89 -29.64 6.28
C ARG A 518 16.93 -30.63 5.79
N THR A 519 17.85 -30.22 4.96
CA THR A 519 19.11 -30.93 4.75
C THR A 519 19.77 -30.92 6.14
N ARG A 520 19.52 -31.99 6.90
CA ARG A 520 20.40 -32.33 8.03
C ARG A 520 21.77 -32.46 7.39
N GLY A 521 22.66 -31.54 7.73
CA GLY A 521 24.06 -31.72 7.45
C GLY A 521 24.42 -33.13 7.94
N SER A 522 24.80 -33.99 7.03
CA SER A 522 25.57 -35.18 7.32
C SER A 522 26.86 -34.66 7.92
N GLY A 523 26.86 -34.46 9.24
CA GLY A 523 28.08 -34.36 9.97
C GLY A 523 28.78 -35.72 9.92
N PRO A 524 30.11 -35.76 9.85
CA PRO A 524 30.90 -36.98 9.96
C PRO A 524 30.75 -37.63 11.30
#